data_8237279f7b1a20cde1a6c522cf3c40c8
#
_entry.id   8237279f7b1a20cde1a6c522cf3c40c8
#
_cell.length_a   1.000
_cell.length_b   1.000
_cell.length_c   1.000
_cell.angle_alpha   90.00
_cell.angle_beta   90.00
_cell.angle_gamma   90.00
#
_symmetry.space_group_name_H-M   'P 1'
#
loop_
_entity.id
_entity.type
_entity.pdbx_description
1 polymer ?
#
loop_
_entity_poly.entity_id
_entity_poly.type
_entity_poly.pdbx_seq_one_letter_code
_entity_poly.pdbx_strand_id
1 'polypeptide(L)'
;MKERDLLSTMPGPGASATGGSSSIALFLSLFLLVLAFFIILVSISTITDVKSRAVRGSLSSTFRAVLSPSTDPTEFTSKDGDVLAGQQFQESITGLFATTLQVAKVEIVRPGQLMRVKLPTSAMFADGATEVRPVAVPVLDRIVAVLSSPPPGLRFDMEFVIGSPVSAAKALPVTQTLETQRAGNLAREMARRGVPPDSIAVGIQPGKSDQAMIWFFVRDEAETQLRLKPEPADSQGGADGPT
;
A
#
# COMPACT_ATOMS: atom_id res chain seq x y z
N MET A 1 18.80 3.38 105.87
CA MET A 1 18.85 4.85 105.88
C MET A 1 18.95 5.40 104.46
N LYS A 2 17.93 6.10 104.10
CA LYS A 2 17.85 7.07 103.05
C LYS A 2 18.17 6.55 101.64
N GLU A 3 17.19 6.42 100.88
CA GLU A 3 16.38 7.47 100.16
C GLU A 3 16.97 7.97 98.83
N ARG A 4 16.13 7.84 97.90
CA ARG A 4 15.86 8.86 96.78
C ARG A 4 16.92 8.91 95.73
N ASP A 5 16.63 9.08 94.58
CA ASP A 5 15.49 9.57 93.85
C ASP A 5 15.84 9.61 92.33
N LEU A 6 14.87 9.49 91.63
CA LEU A 6 14.51 10.28 90.42
C LEU A 6 14.92 9.69 89.09
N LEU A 7 13.92 9.21 88.44
CA LEU A 7 13.13 9.96 87.40
C LEU A 7 13.90 10.22 86.16
N SER A 8 13.34 9.58 85.19
CA SER A 8 12.94 10.28 83.96
C SER A 8 14.02 10.61 82.91
N THR A 9 14.00 9.91 81.89
CA THR A 9 13.80 10.56 80.66
C THR A 9 13.44 9.51 79.56
N MET A 10 12.21 9.44 79.24
CA MET A 10 11.79 8.84 77.96
C MET A 10 12.27 9.71 76.79
N PRO A 11 12.85 9.16 75.76
CA PRO A 11 12.87 9.84 74.47
C PRO A 11 11.56 9.51 73.74
N GLY A 12 10.90 10.52 73.30
CA GLY A 12 9.63 10.50 72.60
C GLY A 12 9.65 9.84 71.23
N PRO A 13 8.49 9.38 70.77
CA PRO A 13 8.31 8.85 69.43
C PRO A 13 8.22 9.99 68.47
N GLY A 14 9.06 9.99 67.48
CA GLY A 14 8.88 11.01 66.48
C GLY A 14 9.92 11.07 65.40
N ALA A 15 9.90 10.10 64.54
CA ALA A 15 10.40 10.34 63.19
C ALA A 15 9.42 9.70 62.25
N SER A 16 8.48 10.48 61.85
CA SER A 16 7.44 10.20 60.85
C SER A 16 8.08 9.81 59.52
N ALA A 17 7.95 8.55 59.18
CA ALA A 17 8.20 8.04 57.83
C ALA A 17 7.08 8.50 56.88
N THR A 18 6.89 9.82 56.76
CA THR A 18 5.83 10.41 55.90
C THR A 18 6.35 10.84 54.55
N GLY A 19 7.65 10.71 54.25
CA GLY A 19 8.22 11.11 52.97
C GLY A 19 8.01 10.14 51.83
N GLY A 20 7.88 8.83 52.11
CA GLY A 20 7.78 7.79 51.08
C GLY A 20 6.41 7.70 50.43
N SER A 21 5.33 7.86 51.21
CA SER A 21 3.98 7.76 50.67
C SER A 21 3.57 8.96 49.76
N SER A 22 4.09 10.13 50.06
CA SER A 22 3.85 11.33 49.23
C SER A 22 4.53 11.24 47.87
N SER A 23 5.76 10.73 47.83
CA SER A 23 6.49 10.54 46.56
C SER A 23 5.84 9.48 45.69
N ILE A 24 5.36 8.37 46.28
CA ILE A 24 4.63 7.32 45.58
C ILE A 24 3.30 7.87 44.99
N ALA A 25 2.59 8.67 45.79
CA ALA A 25 1.34 9.29 45.33
C ALA A 25 1.56 10.26 44.17
N LEU A 26 2.63 11.05 44.22
CA LEU A 26 3.01 11.97 43.12
C LEU A 26 3.40 11.18 41.85
N PHE A 27 4.17 10.11 42.00
CA PHE A 27 4.55 9.25 40.88
C PHE A 27 3.33 8.56 40.26
N LEU A 28 2.41 8.04 41.09
CA LEU A 28 1.17 7.44 40.61
C LEU A 28 0.30 8.46 39.86
N SER A 29 0.18 9.67 40.40
CA SER A 29 -0.56 10.75 39.76
C SER A 29 0.04 11.12 38.39
N LEU A 30 1.37 11.24 38.29
CA LEU A 30 2.08 11.50 37.07
C LEU A 30 1.85 10.37 36.06
N PHE A 31 1.96 9.11 36.49
CA PHE A 31 1.75 7.93 35.66
C PHE A 31 0.32 7.89 35.09
N LEU A 32 -0.69 8.14 35.93
CA LEU A 32 -2.09 8.20 35.49
C LEU A 32 -2.34 9.34 34.49
N LEU A 33 -1.68 10.49 34.67
CA LEU A 33 -1.78 11.61 33.74
C LEU A 33 -1.17 11.25 32.38
N VAL A 34 0.01 10.64 32.38
CA VAL A 34 0.65 10.16 31.14
C VAL A 34 -0.19 9.08 30.46
N LEU A 35 -0.75 8.13 31.22
CA LEU A 35 -1.62 7.10 30.70
C LEU A 35 -2.87 7.70 30.05
N ALA A 36 -3.54 8.65 30.73
CA ALA A 36 -4.70 9.34 30.19
C ALA A 36 -4.36 10.11 28.90
N PHE A 37 -3.19 10.74 28.86
CA PHE A 37 -2.70 11.41 27.66
C PHE A 37 -2.52 10.45 26.48
N PHE A 38 -1.91 9.27 26.70
CA PHE A 38 -1.77 8.26 25.66
C PHE A 38 -3.11 7.70 25.20
N ILE A 39 -4.07 7.50 26.12
CA ILE A 39 -5.44 7.06 25.73
C ILE A 39 -6.09 8.10 24.83
N ILE A 40 -5.96 9.40 25.15
CA ILE A 40 -6.50 10.47 24.31
C ILE A 40 -5.80 10.50 22.96
N LEU A 41 -4.46 10.39 22.91
CA LEU A 41 -3.72 10.34 21.64
C LEU A 41 -4.14 9.14 20.78
N VAL A 42 -4.27 7.95 21.36
CA VAL A 42 -4.73 6.77 20.63
C VAL A 42 -6.16 6.94 20.16
N SER A 43 -7.04 7.51 20.98
CA SER A 43 -8.43 7.78 20.61
C SER A 43 -8.55 8.75 19.43
N ILE A 44 -7.70 9.78 19.38
CA ILE A 44 -7.65 10.73 18.25
C ILE A 44 -6.96 10.11 17.03
N SER A 45 -5.95 9.25 17.24
CA SER A 45 -5.21 8.57 16.17
C SER A 45 -6.06 7.57 15.38
N THR A 46 -7.12 7.03 15.98
CA THR A 46 -8.09 6.15 15.29
C THR A 46 -9.18 6.92 14.54
N ILE A 47 -8.98 8.20 14.24
CA ILE A 47 -9.89 8.96 13.37
C ILE A 47 -9.83 8.32 11.99
N THR A 48 -10.79 7.48 11.81
CA THR A 48 -11.11 6.65 10.67
C THR A 48 -10.98 7.44 9.36
N ASP A 49 -10.24 6.88 8.40
CA ASP A 49 -10.14 7.32 7.00
C ASP A 49 -11.49 7.64 6.33
N VAL A 50 -12.57 7.09 6.86
CA VAL A 50 -13.95 7.29 6.37
C VAL A 50 -14.43 8.73 6.59
N LYS A 51 -14.15 9.35 7.74
CA LYS A 51 -14.55 10.76 8.00
C LYS A 51 -13.69 11.77 7.24
N SER A 52 -12.40 11.46 7.08
CA SER A 52 -11.48 12.27 6.29
C SER A 52 -11.89 12.33 4.81
N ARG A 53 -12.41 11.25 4.25
CA ARG A 53 -12.90 11.20 2.85
C ARG A 53 -14.18 11.99 2.67
N ALA A 54 -15.12 11.92 3.60
CA ALA A 54 -16.36 12.68 3.55
C ALA A 54 -16.12 14.20 3.61
N VAL A 55 -15.19 14.65 4.47
CA VAL A 55 -14.81 16.06 4.57
C VAL A 55 -14.08 16.56 3.34
N ARG A 56 -13.17 15.75 2.76
CA ARG A 56 -12.50 16.10 1.50
C ARG A 56 -13.47 16.21 0.33
N GLY A 57 -14.46 15.31 0.26
CA GLY A 57 -15.52 15.36 -0.75
C GLY A 57 -16.39 16.62 -0.64
N SER A 58 -16.80 17.02 0.57
CA SER A 58 -17.61 18.23 0.77
C SER A 58 -16.82 19.52 0.58
N LEU A 59 -15.54 19.55 0.99
CA LEU A 59 -14.66 20.69 0.74
C LEU A 59 -14.39 20.90 -0.75
N SER A 60 -14.12 19.82 -1.50
CA SER A 60 -13.88 19.93 -2.94
C SER A 60 -15.12 20.41 -3.70
N SER A 61 -16.32 20.04 -3.29
CA SER A 61 -17.57 20.54 -3.91
C SER A 61 -17.84 22.00 -3.59
N THR A 62 -17.47 22.48 -2.39
CA THR A 62 -17.69 23.87 -1.98
C THR A 62 -16.64 24.81 -2.57
N PHE A 63 -15.39 24.35 -2.74
CA PHE A 63 -14.32 25.18 -3.32
C PHE A 63 -14.34 25.20 -4.86
N ARG A 64 -15.02 24.27 -5.53
CA ARG A 64 -15.24 24.34 -6.99
C ARG A 64 -16.03 25.58 -7.42
N ALA A 65 -16.80 26.18 -6.52
CA ALA A 65 -17.59 27.36 -6.83
C ALA A 65 -16.81 28.69 -6.79
N VAL A 66 -15.55 28.71 -6.38
CA VAL A 66 -14.78 29.94 -6.15
C VAL A 66 -13.53 30.06 -7.04
N LEU A 67 -13.17 29.04 -7.83
CA LEU A 67 -12.06 29.14 -8.77
C LEU A 67 -12.52 29.72 -10.11
N SER A 68 -11.92 30.87 -10.44
CA SER A 68 -12.17 31.68 -11.65
C SER A 68 -12.22 30.89 -12.96
N PRO A 69 -13.02 31.33 -13.92
CA PRO A 69 -13.23 30.64 -15.20
C PRO A 69 -12.09 30.92 -16.18
N SER A 70 -10.91 30.37 -15.94
CA SER A 70 -9.78 30.44 -16.87
C SER A 70 -9.10 29.11 -17.12
N THR A 71 -9.74 28.02 -16.77
CA THR A 71 -9.26 26.67 -17.08
C THR A 71 -10.17 26.09 -18.14
N ASP A 72 -9.58 25.65 -19.23
CA ASP A 72 -10.24 25.05 -20.38
C ASP A 72 -11.25 23.97 -19.92
N PRO A 73 -12.56 24.11 -20.23
CA PRO A 73 -13.58 23.17 -19.77
C PRO A 73 -13.36 21.73 -20.25
N THR A 74 -12.52 21.54 -21.26
CA THR A 74 -12.10 20.23 -21.76
C THR A 74 -11.19 19.45 -20.82
N GLU A 75 -10.36 20.13 -20.01
CA GLU A 75 -9.45 19.45 -19.07
C GLU A 75 -10.15 18.87 -17.84
N PHE A 76 -11.21 19.52 -17.35
CA PHE A 76 -11.98 19.02 -16.20
C PHE A 76 -12.87 17.83 -16.55
N THR A 77 -13.43 17.79 -17.74
CA THR A 77 -14.26 16.68 -18.21
C THR A 77 -13.44 15.44 -18.50
N SER A 78 -12.18 15.55 -18.94
CA SER A 78 -11.33 14.38 -19.19
C SER A 78 -10.92 13.70 -17.89
N LYS A 79 -10.45 14.42 -16.88
CA LYS A 79 -10.04 13.83 -15.60
C LYS A 79 -11.17 13.17 -14.79
N ASP A 80 -12.36 13.74 -14.83
CA ASP A 80 -13.54 13.11 -14.19
C ASP A 80 -13.98 11.86 -14.95
N GLY A 81 -13.84 11.84 -16.26
CA GLY A 81 -14.07 10.69 -17.13
C GLY A 81 -13.07 9.56 -16.85
N ASP A 82 -11.81 9.89 -16.70
CA ASP A 82 -10.74 8.93 -16.41
C ASP A 82 -10.92 8.25 -15.05
N VAL A 83 -11.31 9.02 -14.02
CA VAL A 83 -11.62 8.46 -12.70
C VAL A 83 -12.83 7.53 -12.76
N LEU A 84 -13.87 7.89 -13.51
CA LEU A 84 -15.06 7.05 -13.70
C LEU A 84 -14.72 5.75 -14.44
N ALA A 85 -13.95 5.84 -15.52
CA ALA A 85 -13.49 4.68 -16.26
C ALA A 85 -12.61 3.75 -15.40
N GLY A 86 -11.73 4.32 -14.57
CA GLY A 86 -10.94 3.58 -13.61
C GLY A 86 -11.80 2.90 -12.53
N GLN A 87 -12.87 3.52 -12.08
CA GLN A 87 -13.83 2.89 -11.15
C GLN A 87 -14.57 1.73 -11.81
N GLN A 88 -15.03 1.88 -13.05
CA GLN A 88 -15.66 0.80 -13.81
C GLN A 88 -14.71 -0.38 -14.02
N PHE A 89 -13.43 -0.11 -14.29
CA PHE A 89 -12.39 -1.14 -14.33
C PHE A 89 -12.30 -1.87 -12.99
N GLN A 90 -12.21 -1.15 -11.86
CA GLN A 90 -12.13 -1.74 -10.52
C GLN A 90 -13.36 -2.56 -10.16
N GLU A 91 -14.55 -2.11 -10.55
CA GLU A 91 -15.80 -2.86 -10.37
C GLU A 91 -15.80 -4.15 -11.19
N SER A 92 -15.35 -4.09 -12.45
CA SER A 92 -15.26 -5.26 -13.34
C SER A 92 -14.31 -6.31 -12.77
N ILE A 93 -13.13 -5.91 -12.31
CA ILE A 93 -12.17 -6.81 -11.67
C ILE A 93 -12.72 -7.35 -10.35
N THR A 94 -13.35 -6.53 -9.53
CA THR A 94 -13.97 -6.96 -8.27
C THR A 94 -15.04 -8.02 -8.51
N GLY A 95 -15.93 -7.80 -9.47
CA GLY A 95 -16.96 -8.76 -9.86
C GLY A 95 -16.39 -10.08 -10.38
N LEU A 96 -15.32 -10.01 -11.16
CA LEU A 96 -14.62 -11.17 -11.67
C LEU A 96 -14.08 -12.06 -10.55
N PHE A 97 -13.36 -11.48 -9.58
CA PHE A 97 -12.80 -12.24 -8.47
C PHE A 97 -13.88 -12.75 -7.52
N ALA A 98 -14.93 -11.97 -7.26
CA ALA A 98 -16.03 -12.39 -6.41
C ALA A 98 -16.78 -13.61 -6.97
N THR A 99 -16.92 -13.71 -8.29
CA THR A 99 -17.65 -14.80 -8.94
C THR A 99 -16.81 -16.05 -9.18
N THR A 100 -15.52 -15.89 -9.45
CA THR A 100 -14.68 -17.00 -9.92
C THR A 100 -13.70 -17.52 -8.86
N LEU A 101 -13.14 -16.63 -8.04
CA LEU A 101 -12.18 -16.95 -6.99
C LEU A 101 -12.61 -16.36 -5.65
N GLN A 102 -13.61 -16.97 -5.01
CA GLN A 102 -14.20 -16.51 -3.74
C GLN A 102 -13.19 -16.38 -2.58
N VAL A 103 -12.02 -17.02 -2.69
CA VAL A 103 -10.93 -16.93 -1.72
C VAL A 103 -10.07 -15.69 -1.90
N ALA A 104 -10.28 -14.92 -2.96
CA ALA A 104 -9.54 -13.68 -3.22
C ALA A 104 -10.13 -12.52 -2.40
N LYS A 105 -9.26 -11.73 -1.78
CA LYS A 105 -9.63 -10.53 -1.06
C LYS A 105 -9.28 -9.30 -1.89
N VAL A 106 -10.31 -8.63 -2.38
CA VAL A 106 -10.16 -7.39 -3.17
C VAL A 106 -10.16 -6.18 -2.24
N GLU A 107 -9.23 -5.26 -2.48
CA GLU A 107 -9.06 -4.03 -1.72
C GLU A 107 -8.81 -2.86 -2.67
N ILE A 108 -9.70 -1.87 -2.66
CA ILE A 108 -9.51 -0.63 -3.42
C ILE A 108 -8.63 0.29 -2.58
N VAL A 109 -7.40 0.52 -3.05
CA VAL A 109 -6.40 1.37 -2.38
C VAL A 109 -6.64 2.84 -2.72
N ARG A 110 -6.87 3.11 -4.03
CA ARG A 110 -7.25 4.44 -4.53
C ARG A 110 -8.38 4.27 -5.55
N PRO A 111 -9.56 4.85 -5.29
CA PRO A 111 -10.68 4.77 -6.23
C PRO A 111 -10.26 5.27 -7.62
N GLY A 112 -10.55 4.49 -8.65
CA GLY A 112 -10.26 4.81 -10.04
C GLY A 112 -8.78 4.70 -10.44
N GLN A 113 -7.84 4.37 -9.54
CA GLN A 113 -6.41 4.39 -9.86
C GLN A 113 -5.67 3.13 -9.45
N LEU A 114 -5.94 2.59 -8.26
CA LEU A 114 -5.15 1.50 -7.69
C LEU A 114 -6.02 0.55 -6.89
N MET A 115 -5.93 -0.73 -7.21
CA MET A 115 -6.52 -1.79 -6.41
C MET A 115 -5.55 -2.94 -6.19
N ARG A 116 -5.81 -3.73 -5.18
CA ARG A 116 -5.02 -4.88 -4.80
C ARG A 116 -5.92 -6.07 -4.56
N VAL A 117 -5.51 -7.20 -5.09
CA VAL A 117 -6.16 -8.49 -4.85
C VAL A 117 -5.18 -9.41 -4.15
N LYS A 118 -5.52 -9.88 -2.96
CA LYS A 118 -4.77 -10.88 -2.21
C LYS A 118 -5.42 -12.23 -2.39
N LEU A 119 -4.65 -13.25 -2.71
CA LEU A 119 -5.16 -14.61 -2.90
C LEU A 119 -4.13 -15.63 -2.44
N PRO A 120 -4.56 -16.82 -2.00
CA PRO A 120 -3.64 -17.92 -1.75
C PRO A 120 -3.06 -18.41 -3.09
N THR A 121 -1.78 -18.75 -3.11
CA THR A 121 -1.13 -19.28 -4.32
C THR A 121 -1.80 -20.56 -4.83
N SER A 122 -2.42 -21.34 -3.95
CA SER A 122 -3.20 -22.54 -4.30
C SER A 122 -4.42 -22.26 -5.19
N ALA A 123 -4.91 -21.01 -5.23
CA ALA A 123 -5.97 -20.61 -6.16
C ALA A 123 -5.48 -20.60 -7.62
N MET A 124 -4.20 -20.35 -7.83
CA MET A 124 -3.58 -20.21 -9.15
C MET A 124 -2.71 -21.40 -9.54
N PHE A 125 -2.07 -22.07 -8.58
CA PHE A 125 -1.11 -23.15 -8.79
C PHE A 125 -1.45 -24.34 -7.91
N ALA A 126 -1.21 -25.56 -8.39
CA ALA A 126 -1.27 -26.75 -7.55
C ALA A 126 -0.04 -26.83 -6.63
N ASP A 127 -0.14 -27.63 -5.57
CA ASP A 127 0.98 -27.79 -4.64
C ASP A 127 2.21 -28.35 -5.36
N GLY A 128 3.35 -27.68 -5.18
CA GLY A 128 4.61 -28.02 -5.85
C GLY A 128 4.64 -27.78 -7.36
N ALA A 129 3.51 -27.44 -8.00
CA ALA A 129 3.47 -27.18 -9.43
C ALA A 129 3.83 -25.71 -9.75
N THR A 130 4.38 -25.53 -10.93
CA THR A 130 4.75 -24.22 -11.49
C THR A 130 3.76 -23.72 -12.53
N GLU A 131 2.90 -24.59 -13.03
CA GLU A 131 1.92 -24.29 -14.06
C GLU A 131 0.63 -23.73 -13.46
N VAL A 132 -0.01 -22.85 -14.21
CA VAL A 132 -1.30 -22.27 -13.83
C VAL A 132 -2.38 -23.36 -13.91
N ARG A 133 -3.19 -23.46 -12.87
CA ARG A 133 -4.29 -24.43 -12.80
C ARG A 133 -5.36 -24.11 -13.86
N PRO A 134 -5.94 -25.13 -14.50
CA PRO A 134 -7.03 -24.93 -15.47
C PRO A 134 -8.22 -24.14 -14.92
N VAL A 135 -8.52 -24.28 -13.62
CA VAL A 135 -9.60 -23.53 -12.97
C VAL A 135 -9.35 -22.03 -12.91
N ALA A 136 -8.10 -21.57 -12.95
CA ALA A 136 -7.73 -20.16 -12.95
C ALA A 136 -7.71 -19.54 -14.35
N VAL A 137 -7.69 -20.38 -15.40
CA VAL A 137 -7.62 -19.95 -16.80
C VAL A 137 -8.73 -18.96 -17.18
N PRO A 138 -10.02 -19.21 -16.87
CA PRO A 138 -11.09 -18.28 -17.22
C PRO A 138 -10.94 -16.89 -16.56
N VAL A 139 -10.31 -16.83 -15.38
CA VAL A 139 -10.01 -15.55 -14.70
C VAL A 139 -8.94 -14.81 -15.49
N LEU A 140 -7.88 -15.51 -15.92
CA LEU A 140 -6.81 -14.90 -16.72
C LEU A 140 -7.34 -14.39 -18.05
N ASP A 141 -8.21 -15.13 -18.75
CA ASP A 141 -8.82 -14.70 -20.01
C ASP A 141 -9.57 -13.38 -19.85
N ARG A 142 -10.35 -13.27 -18.77
CA ARG A 142 -11.11 -12.04 -18.50
C ARG A 142 -10.21 -10.87 -18.09
N ILE A 143 -9.16 -11.15 -17.29
CA ILE A 143 -8.16 -10.12 -16.94
C ILE A 143 -7.48 -9.60 -18.22
N VAL A 144 -7.05 -10.51 -19.11
CA VAL A 144 -6.43 -10.13 -20.40
C VAL A 144 -7.38 -9.27 -21.21
N ALA A 145 -8.65 -9.67 -21.34
CA ALA A 145 -9.64 -8.90 -22.10
C ALA A 145 -9.79 -7.46 -21.56
N VAL A 146 -9.83 -7.30 -20.23
CA VAL A 146 -9.96 -5.99 -19.61
C VAL A 146 -8.69 -5.15 -19.78
N LEU A 147 -7.49 -5.75 -19.58
CA LEU A 147 -6.20 -5.06 -19.74
C LEU A 147 -5.94 -4.64 -21.19
N SER A 148 -6.49 -5.38 -22.18
CA SER A 148 -6.29 -5.12 -23.61
C SER A 148 -7.27 -4.12 -24.20
N SER A 149 -8.23 -3.63 -23.43
CA SER A 149 -9.28 -2.73 -23.92
C SER A 149 -9.48 -1.51 -23.03
N PRO A 150 -8.41 -0.76 -22.72
CA PRO A 150 -8.55 0.47 -21.94
C PRO A 150 -9.28 1.54 -22.78
N PRO A 151 -10.02 2.46 -22.15
CA PRO A 151 -10.53 3.66 -22.82
C PRO A 151 -9.38 4.52 -23.37
N PRO A 152 -9.65 5.34 -24.40
CA PRO A 152 -8.64 6.25 -24.95
C PRO A 152 -8.01 7.15 -23.88
N GLY A 153 -6.69 7.29 -23.90
CA GLY A 153 -5.93 8.08 -22.94
C GLY A 153 -5.60 7.36 -21.63
N LEU A 154 -6.19 6.18 -21.38
CA LEU A 154 -5.90 5.37 -20.21
C LEU A 154 -5.14 4.10 -20.58
N ARG A 155 -4.39 3.62 -19.59
CA ARG A 155 -3.69 2.34 -19.63
C ARG A 155 -3.97 1.57 -18.35
N PHE A 156 -4.26 0.27 -18.50
CA PHE A 156 -4.45 -0.65 -17.39
C PHE A 156 -3.25 -1.57 -17.29
N ASP A 157 -2.61 -1.56 -16.12
CA ASP A 157 -1.45 -2.39 -15.84
C ASP A 157 -1.74 -3.36 -14.71
N MET A 158 -1.10 -4.52 -14.75
CA MET A 158 -1.17 -5.55 -13.72
C MET A 158 0.23 -5.93 -13.25
N GLU A 159 0.42 -5.98 -11.95
CA GLU A 159 1.62 -6.54 -11.34
C GLU A 159 1.25 -7.73 -10.46
N PHE A 160 1.82 -8.89 -10.77
CA PHE A 160 1.64 -10.12 -9.99
C PHE A 160 2.87 -10.38 -9.13
N VAL A 161 2.68 -10.46 -7.82
CA VAL A 161 3.75 -10.65 -6.86
C VAL A 161 3.49 -11.88 -6.01
N ILE A 162 4.46 -12.78 -5.95
CA ILE A 162 4.41 -13.96 -5.05
C ILE A 162 5.29 -13.71 -3.82
N GLY A 163 4.77 -14.11 -2.65
CA GLY A 163 5.56 -14.16 -1.43
C GLY A 163 6.65 -15.23 -1.53
N SER A 164 7.85 -14.92 -1.04
CA SER A 164 8.95 -15.87 -0.94
C SER A 164 9.55 -15.82 0.48
N PRO A 165 9.87 -16.96 1.08
CA PRO A 165 10.49 -17.01 2.40
C PRO A 165 11.95 -16.50 2.37
N VAL A 166 12.51 -16.30 1.18
CA VAL A 166 13.86 -15.75 1.04
C VAL A 166 13.83 -14.26 1.37
N SER A 167 14.57 -13.89 2.41
CA SER A 167 14.70 -12.49 2.82
C SER A 167 15.42 -11.67 1.74
N ALA A 168 14.87 -10.52 1.40
CA ALA A 168 15.50 -9.55 0.47
C ALA A 168 16.91 -9.08 0.92
N ALA A 169 17.28 -9.33 2.17
CA ALA A 169 18.63 -9.02 2.70
C ALA A 169 19.71 -10.04 2.26
N LYS A 170 19.31 -11.22 1.79
CA LYS A 170 20.21 -12.19 1.15
C LYS A 170 20.04 -12.04 -0.35
N ALA A 171 21.15 -11.92 -1.07
CA ALA A 171 21.18 -11.81 -2.53
C ALA A 171 20.09 -12.69 -3.19
N LEU A 172 19.48 -12.17 -4.24
CA LEU A 172 18.52 -12.92 -5.04
C LEU A 172 19.07 -14.32 -5.30
N PRO A 173 18.28 -15.38 -5.06
CA PRO A 173 18.76 -16.73 -5.25
C PRO A 173 19.24 -16.90 -6.69
N VAL A 174 20.48 -17.37 -6.85
CA VAL A 174 21.07 -17.69 -8.17
C VAL A 174 20.32 -18.83 -8.85
N THR A 175 19.62 -19.64 -8.06
CA THR A 175 18.79 -20.76 -8.55
C THR A 175 17.34 -20.33 -8.67
N GLN A 176 16.65 -20.79 -9.72
CA GLN A 176 15.23 -20.57 -9.90
C GLN A 176 14.43 -21.24 -8.78
N THR A 177 13.80 -20.43 -7.93
CA THR A 177 12.89 -20.92 -6.90
C THR A 177 11.53 -21.27 -7.51
N LEU A 178 10.71 -22.03 -6.76
CA LEU A 178 9.36 -22.35 -7.17
C LEU A 178 8.53 -21.10 -7.45
N GLU A 179 8.69 -20.08 -6.61
CA GLU A 179 7.98 -18.78 -6.73
C GLU A 179 8.40 -18.05 -8.01
N THR A 180 9.70 -18.02 -8.32
CA THR A 180 10.20 -17.41 -9.55
C THR A 180 9.68 -18.12 -10.79
N GLN A 181 9.64 -19.45 -10.77
CA GLN A 181 9.11 -20.25 -11.87
C GLN A 181 7.60 -20.01 -12.05
N ARG A 182 6.83 -19.94 -10.96
CA ARG A 182 5.39 -19.63 -10.97
C ARG A 182 5.13 -18.24 -11.57
N ALA A 183 5.86 -17.23 -11.11
CA ALA A 183 5.75 -15.87 -11.63
C ALA A 183 6.05 -15.80 -13.14
N GLY A 184 7.14 -16.44 -13.58
CA GLY A 184 7.51 -16.52 -14.99
C GLY A 184 6.50 -17.30 -15.84
N ASN A 185 5.94 -18.39 -15.31
CA ASN A 185 4.93 -19.17 -16.01
C ASN A 185 3.62 -18.39 -16.18
N LEU A 186 3.21 -17.65 -15.13
CA LEU A 186 2.05 -16.76 -15.23
C LEU A 186 2.26 -15.69 -16.31
N ALA A 187 3.43 -15.03 -16.31
CA ALA A 187 3.73 -14.02 -17.32
C ALA A 187 3.66 -14.59 -18.74
N ARG A 188 4.24 -15.78 -18.96
CA ARG A 188 4.17 -16.48 -20.27
C ARG A 188 2.74 -16.86 -20.65
N GLU A 189 1.94 -17.29 -19.68
CA GLU A 189 0.54 -17.64 -19.92
C GLU A 189 -0.28 -16.42 -20.30
N MET A 190 -0.09 -15.29 -19.63
CA MET A 190 -0.73 -14.02 -19.95
C MET A 190 -0.31 -13.51 -21.34
N ALA A 191 0.99 -13.57 -21.66
CA ALA A 191 1.51 -13.18 -22.96
C ALA A 191 0.93 -14.05 -24.10
N ARG A 192 0.82 -15.37 -23.90
CA ARG A 192 0.16 -16.26 -24.89
C ARG A 192 -1.31 -15.93 -25.14
N ARG A 193 -1.98 -15.33 -24.16
CA ARG A 193 -3.38 -14.88 -24.25
C ARG A 193 -3.54 -13.50 -24.85
N GLY A 194 -2.43 -12.84 -25.18
CA GLY A 194 -2.43 -11.55 -25.88
C GLY A 194 -2.49 -10.33 -24.98
N VAL A 195 -2.09 -10.44 -23.70
CA VAL A 195 -1.91 -9.24 -22.88
C VAL A 195 -0.82 -8.36 -23.49
N PRO A 196 -1.01 -7.03 -23.55
CA PRO A 196 0.04 -6.13 -23.97
C PRO A 196 1.29 -6.30 -23.09
N PRO A 197 2.50 -6.51 -23.66
CA PRO A 197 3.71 -6.80 -22.88
C PRO A 197 4.02 -5.75 -21.82
N ASP A 198 3.70 -4.50 -22.11
CA ASP A 198 3.93 -3.36 -21.21
C ASP A 198 2.91 -3.28 -20.07
N SER A 199 1.78 -4.01 -20.18
CA SER A 199 0.70 -3.98 -19.19
C SER A 199 0.84 -5.04 -18.12
N ILE A 200 1.90 -5.88 -18.15
CA ILE A 200 2.13 -6.91 -17.16
C ILE A 200 3.52 -6.83 -16.56
N ALA A 201 3.58 -6.91 -15.25
CA ALA A 201 4.80 -7.11 -14.49
C ALA A 201 4.64 -8.31 -13.55
N VAL A 202 5.72 -9.02 -13.27
CA VAL A 202 5.76 -10.09 -12.29
C VAL A 202 6.94 -9.92 -11.35
N GLY A 203 6.75 -10.28 -10.09
CA GLY A 203 7.78 -10.12 -9.08
C GLY A 203 7.67 -11.12 -7.94
N ILE A 204 8.68 -11.12 -7.10
CA ILE A 204 8.72 -11.82 -5.82
C ILE A 204 8.98 -10.82 -4.71
N GLN A 205 8.36 -11.03 -3.56
CA GLN A 205 8.58 -10.20 -2.37
C GLN A 205 8.86 -11.09 -1.15
N PRO A 206 9.59 -10.60 -0.15
CA PRO A 206 9.71 -11.31 1.11
C PRO A 206 8.34 -11.55 1.74
N GLY A 207 8.07 -12.80 2.15
CA GLY A 207 6.78 -13.15 2.72
C GLY A 207 6.49 -14.64 2.69
N LYS A 208 5.23 -14.98 2.93
CA LYS A 208 4.78 -16.37 2.89
C LYS A 208 4.59 -16.82 1.43
N SER A 209 5.16 -17.98 1.08
CA SER A 209 5.06 -18.56 -0.28
C SER A 209 3.64 -19.05 -0.64
N ASP A 210 2.75 -19.16 0.35
CA ASP A 210 1.36 -19.51 0.16
C ASP A 210 0.47 -18.32 -0.23
N GLN A 211 1.04 -17.10 -0.33
CA GLN A 211 0.32 -15.87 -0.65
C GLN A 211 0.82 -15.25 -1.96
N ALA A 212 -0.12 -14.86 -2.78
CA ALA A 212 0.12 -14.03 -3.94
C ALA A 212 -0.70 -12.74 -3.86
N MET A 213 -0.23 -11.72 -4.55
CA MET A 213 -0.84 -10.41 -4.62
C MET A 213 -0.86 -9.95 -6.07
N ILE A 214 -1.99 -9.41 -6.49
CA ILE A 214 -2.13 -8.79 -7.79
C ILE A 214 -2.45 -7.32 -7.55
N TRP A 215 -1.64 -6.45 -8.12
CA TRP A 215 -1.90 -5.03 -8.17
C TRP A 215 -2.44 -4.67 -9.54
N PHE A 216 -3.46 -3.84 -9.59
CA PHE A 216 -3.97 -3.26 -10.82
C PHE A 216 -3.86 -1.75 -10.72
N PHE A 217 -3.30 -1.17 -11.76
CA PHE A 217 -3.07 0.26 -11.89
C PHE A 217 -3.89 0.79 -13.07
N VAL A 218 -4.48 1.93 -12.86
CA VAL A 218 -5.03 2.77 -13.94
C VAL A 218 -4.12 3.98 -14.06
N ARG A 219 -3.52 4.15 -15.22
CA ARG A 219 -2.54 5.19 -15.50
C ARG A 219 -2.96 6.01 -16.71
N ASP A 220 -2.53 7.24 -16.75
CA ASP A 220 -2.59 8.04 -17.97
C ASP A 220 -1.56 7.51 -18.98
N GLU A 221 -1.98 7.26 -20.22
CA GLU A 221 -1.09 6.76 -21.26
C GLU A 221 0.05 7.73 -21.58
N ALA A 222 -0.20 9.04 -21.49
CA ALA A 222 0.80 10.07 -21.73
C ALA A 222 1.89 10.10 -20.64
N GLU A 223 1.55 9.76 -19.39
CA GLU A 223 2.51 9.71 -18.28
C GLU A 223 3.41 8.47 -18.35
N THR A 224 2.97 7.40 -19.00
CA THR A 224 3.74 6.14 -19.08
C THR A 224 4.74 6.11 -20.23
N GLN A 225 4.63 6.99 -21.20
CA GLN A 225 5.60 7.11 -22.26
C GLN A 225 6.88 7.79 -21.73
N LEU A 226 7.94 7.00 -21.54
CA LEU A 226 9.30 7.52 -21.32
C LEU A 226 9.69 8.35 -22.55
N ARG A 227 9.56 9.66 -22.47
CA ARG A 227 10.16 10.57 -23.46
C ARG A 227 11.67 10.58 -23.23
N LEU A 228 12.37 9.69 -23.90
CA LEU A 228 13.81 9.83 -24.09
C LEU A 228 13.98 11.11 -24.93
N LYS A 229 14.25 12.23 -24.25
CA LYS A 229 14.66 13.45 -24.93
C LYS A 229 15.97 13.12 -25.65
N PRO A 230 16.05 13.19 -26.99
CA PRO A 230 17.31 13.01 -27.69
C PRO A 230 18.26 14.06 -27.13
N GLU A 231 19.36 13.62 -26.56
CA GLU A 231 20.47 14.48 -26.15
C GLU A 231 20.92 15.25 -27.39
N PRO A 232 21.00 16.59 -27.35
CA PRO A 232 21.47 17.35 -28.50
C PRO A 232 22.86 16.83 -28.82
N ALA A 233 23.01 16.29 -30.03
CA ALA A 233 24.33 15.89 -30.54
C ALA A 233 25.26 17.11 -30.44
N ASP A 234 26.22 17.03 -29.53
CA ASP A 234 27.29 17.99 -29.39
C ASP A 234 27.91 18.18 -30.78
N SER A 235 27.71 19.35 -31.33
CA SER A 235 28.41 19.81 -32.53
C SER A 235 29.89 20.00 -32.19
N GLN A 236 30.62 18.88 -32.11
CA GLN A 236 32.08 18.90 -32.13
C GLN A 236 32.54 18.93 -33.57
N GLY A 237 33.23 19.96 -33.92
CA GLY A 237 34.10 19.92 -35.08
C GLY A 237 34.14 21.13 -35.95
N GLY A 238 34.42 22.29 -35.39
CA GLY A 238 35.08 23.34 -36.12
C GLY A 238 36.58 23.19 -35.96
N ALA A 239 37.21 22.31 -36.75
CA ALA A 239 38.64 22.31 -36.90
C ALA A 239 38.98 23.30 -37.99
N ASP A 240 39.29 24.53 -37.60
CA ASP A 240 40.00 25.49 -38.43
C ASP A 240 41.50 25.20 -38.31
N GLY A 241 42.09 24.67 -39.38
CA GLY A 241 43.51 24.61 -39.58
C GLY A 241 44.01 25.85 -40.34
N PRO A 242 45.07 26.52 -39.86
CA PRO A 242 45.67 27.58 -40.64
C PRO A 242 46.75 27.04 -41.60
N THR A 243 46.73 27.54 -42.81
CA THR A 243 47.87 27.57 -43.73
C THR A 243 48.76 28.76 -43.45
#